data_738995fbc1408b5e47b49a60c92a0daf
#
_entry.id   738995fbc1408b5e47b49a60c92a0daf
#
_cell.length_a   1.000
_cell.length_b   1.000
_cell.length_c   1.000
_cell.angle_alpha   90.00
_cell.angle_beta   90.00
_cell.angle_gamma   90.00
#
_symmetry.space_group_name_H-M   'P 1'
#
loop_
_entity.id
_entity.type
_entity.pdbx_description
1 polymer ?
#
loop_
_entity_poly.entity_id
_entity_poly.type
_entity_poly.pdbx_seq_one_letter_code
_entity_poly.pdbx_strand_id
1 'polypeptide(L)'
;MTKTVDLDWKNLGFSYIKTDCRYISYYKDGEWDNGALVEDNVLHISEASTAIHYGQQAFEGLKAYRCKDGSINLFRPDQNAARFARSCTRLLMPEFPQERFVEAIKEVVRANEHWIPPYGTGGSLYIRPLM
;
A
#
# COMPACT_ATOMS: atom_id res chain seq x y z
N MET A 1 -14.09 -20.62 2.29
CA MET A 1 -13.19 -20.85 3.45
C MET A 1 -12.47 -19.55 3.76
N THR A 2 -12.59 -19.06 4.99
CA THR A 2 -11.88 -17.87 5.44
C THR A 2 -10.40 -18.25 5.55
N LYS A 3 -9.53 -17.56 4.81
CA LYS A 3 -8.08 -17.74 4.98
C LYS A 3 -7.69 -17.31 6.40
N THR A 4 -6.94 -18.14 7.10
CA THR A 4 -6.38 -17.82 8.41
C THR A 4 -4.87 -17.74 8.31
N VAL A 5 -4.29 -16.76 8.99
CA VAL A 5 -2.84 -16.58 9.07
C VAL A 5 -2.41 -16.99 10.48
N ASP A 6 -1.45 -17.90 10.55
CA ASP A 6 -0.87 -18.35 11.81
C ASP A 6 0.33 -17.45 12.16
N LEU A 7 0.07 -16.39 12.90
CA LEU A 7 1.08 -15.45 13.40
C LEU A 7 0.89 -15.18 14.87
N ASP A 8 1.99 -14.96 15.58
CA ASP A 8 1.96 -14.43 16.96
C ASP A 8 1.62 -12.92 16.93
N TRP A 9 0.33 -12.63 16.86
CA TRP A 9 -0.19 -11.26 16.74
C TRP A 9 0.20 -10.32 17.89
N LYS A 10 0.59 -10.87 19.03
CA LYS A 10 1.00 -10.07 20.22
C LYS A 10 2.45 -9.63 20.15
N ASN A 11 3.28 -10.35 19.42
CA ASN A 11 4.71 -10.12 19.32
C ASN A 11 5.15 -9.74 17.89
N LEU A 12 4.28 -9.08 17.14
CA LEU A 12 4.63 -8.58 15.81
C LEU A 12 5.73 -7.51 15.92
N GLY A 13 6.81 -7.71 15.15
CA GLY A 13 7.86 -6.72 14.95
C GLY A 13 7.65 -5.93 13.65
N PHE A 14 8.69 -5.22 13.23
CA PHE A 14 8.72 -4.50 11.94
C PHE A 14 9.37 -5.31 10.80
N SER A 15 9.54 -6.60 10.98
CA SER A 15 10.06 -7.47 9.92
C SER A 15 9.09 -7.53 8.74
N TYR A 16 9.64 -7.56 7.53
CA TYR A 16 8.83 -7.75 6.34
C TYR A 16 8.19 -9.15 6.36
N ILE A 17 6.90 -9.19 6.19
CA ILE A 17 6.12 -10.41 6.02
C ILE A 17 5.39 -10.28 4.69
N LYS A 18 5.61 -11.23 3.77
CA LYS A 18 4.89 -11.24 2.50
C LYS A 18 3.40 -11.52 2.76
N THR A 19 2.55 -10.61 2.31
CA THR A 19 1.09 -10.79 2.26
C THR A 19 0.67 -11.40 0.93
N ASP A 20 -0.63 -11.61 0.71
CA ASP A 20 -1.11 -12.31 -0.48
C ASP A 20 -0.86 -11.53 -1.77
N CYS A 21 -1.12 -10.23 -1.75
CA CYS A 21 -0.98 -9.42 -2.94
C CYS A 21 -0.68 -7.94 -2.64
N ARG A 22 -0.20 -7.26 -3.66
CA ARG A 22 -0.02 -5.82 -3.71
C ARG A 22 -0.79 -5.25 -4.91
N TYR A 23 -1.04 -3.95 -4.92
CA TYR A 23 -1.56 -3.23 -6.07
C TYR A 23 -0.39 -2.63 -6.84
N ILE A 24 -0.42 -2.68 -8.17
CA ILE A 24 0.54 -2.02 -9.04
C ILE A 24 -0.18 -1.32 -10.19
N SER A 25 0.26 -0.12 -10.52
CA SER A 25 -0.18 0.66 -11.67
C SER A 25 1.04 1.27 -12.35
N TYR A 26 1.04 1.31 -13.66
CA TYR A 26 2.14 1.84 -14.46
C TYR A 26 1.72 3.13 -15.15
N TYR A 27 2.64 4.09 -15.18
CA TYR A 27 2.53 5.29 -15.99
C TYR A 27 3.36 5.12 -17.26
N LYS A 28 2.71 5.26 -18.39
CA LYS A 28 3.36 5.13 -19.69
C LYS A 28 2.67 6.02 -20.72
N ASP A 29 3.46 6.66 -21.59
CA ASP A 29 2.96 7.48 -22.69
C ASP A 29 1.96 8.57 -22.25
N GLY A 30 2.18 9.14 -21.07
CA GLY A 30 1.33 10.21 -20.53
C GLY A 30 0.11 9.76 -19.73
N GLU A 31 -0.09 8.47 -19.55
CA GLU A 31 -1.31 7.92 -18.93
C GLU A 31 -0.99 6.85 -17.88
N TRP A 32 -1.85 6.77 -16.87
CA TRP A 32 -1.89 5.66 -15.93
C TRP A 32 -2.72 4.52 -16.49
N ASP A 33 -2.23 3.29 -16.42
CA ASP A 33 -3.05 2.11 -16.66
C ASP A 33 -4.15 1.93 -15.59
N ASN A 34 -4.98 0.90 -15.74
CA ASN A 34 -6.05 0.64 -14.78
C ASN A 34 -5.52 0.11 -13.42
N GLY A 35 -4.28 -0.33 -13.37
CA GLY A 35 -3.72 -1.00 -12.22
C GLY A 35 -4.29 -2.40 -11.98
N ALA A 36 -3.63 -3.17 -11.15
CA ALA A 36 -4.08 -4.52 -10.79
C ALA A 36 -3.50 -4.97 -9.46
N LEU A 37 -4.19 -5.91 -8.81
CA LEU A 37 -3.64 -6.71 -7.72
C LEU A 37 -2.74 -7.80 -8.30
N VAL A 38 -1.54 -7.94 -7.75
CA VAL A 38 -0.56 -8.97 -8.14
C VAL A 38 0.00 -9.68 -6.91
N GLU A 39 0.29 -10.97 -7.05
CA GLU A 39 0.83 -11.81 -5.96
C GLU A 39 2.36 -11.73 -5.85
N ASP A 40 3.02 -11.27 -6.91
CA ASP A 40 4.47 -11.05 -6.92
C ASP A 40 4.87 -9.92 -5.95
N ASN A 41 5.92 -10.13 -5.19
CA ASN A 41 6.48 -9.17 -4.23
C ASN A 41 7.84 -8.61 -4.66
N VAL A 42 8.26 -8.85 -5.89
CA VAL A 42 9.51 -8.35 -6.46
C VAL A 42 9.23 -7.20 -7.42
N LEU A 43 9.96 -6.11 -7.26
CA LEU A 43 9.93 -5.00 -8.20
C LEU A 43 10.94 -5.26 -9.32
N HIS A 44 10.46 -5.25 -10.56
CA HIS A 44 11.29 -5.36 -11.75
C HIS A 44 11.52 -3.97 -12.32
N ILE A 45 12.69 -3.38 -12.04
CA ILE A 45 13.03 -2.01 -12.45
C ILE A 45 14.31 -2.04 -13.30
N SER A 46 14.40 -1.10 -14.24
CA SER A 46 15.61 -0.93 -15.07
C SER A 46 16.80 -0.48 -14.22
N GLU A 47 17.99 -0.93 -14.55
CA GLU A 47 19.24 -0.42 -13.98
C GLU A 47 19.45 1.08 -14.23
N ALA A 48 18.77 1.65 -15.22
CA ALA A 48 18.78 3.07 -15.53
C ALA A 48 17.70 3.88 -14.75
N SER A 49 16.99 3.25 -13.84
CA SER A 49 15.94 3.92 -13.06
C SER A 49 16.48 5.10 -12.27
N THR A 50 15.84 6.24 -12.39
CA THR A 50 16.15 7.44 -11.61
C THR A 50 15.93 7.25 -10.11
N ALA A 51 15.07 6.31 -9.71
CA ALA A 51 14.93 5.90 -8.31
C ALA A 51 16.24 5.35 -7.75
N ILE A 52 16.98 4.54 -8.54
CA ILE A 52 18.26 3.94 -8.13
C ILE A 52 19.38 4.99 -8.13
N HIS A 53 19.49 5.79 -9.21
CA HIS A 53 20.62 6.68 -9.41
C HIS A 53 20.51 8.01 -8.69
N TYR A 54 19.29 8.54 -8.53
CA TYR A 54 19.05 9.87 -7.99
C TYR A 54 18.12 9.89 -6.80
N GLY A 55 17.63 8.72 -6.35
CA GLY A 55 16.66 8.64 -5.27
C GLY A 55 15.33 9.31 -5.61
N GLN A 56 14.97 9.41 -6.90
CA GLN A 56 13.69 9.96 -7.32
C GLN A 56 12.57 8.98 -7.01
N GLN A 57 12.07 9.05 -5.80
CA GLN A 57 10.99 8.20 -5.32
C GLN A 57 10.23 8.92 -4.20
N ALA A 58 8.97 8.60 -4.05
CA ALA A 58 8.11 9.07 -2.99
C ALA A 58 7.35 7.92 -2.36
N PHE A 59 7.05 8.01 -1.08
CA PHE A 59 6.23 7.01 -0.40
C PHE A 59 5.26 7.64 0.58
N GLU A 60 4.25 6.88 0.91
CA GLU A 60 3.33 7.16 1.99
C GLU A 60 3.33 6.02 3.00
N GLY A 61 2.73 6.26 4.15
CA GLY A 61 2.51 5.25 5.17
C GLY A 61 1.17 5.46 5.84
N LEU A 62 0.34 4.43 5.81
CA LEU A 62 -0.94 4.40 6.52
C LEU A 62 -1.22 2.99 7.01
N LYS A 63 -2.25 2.86 7.84
CA LYS A 63 -2.54 1.61 8.53
C LYS A 63 -4.01 1.25 8.40
N ALA A 64 -4.29 -0.05 8.30
CA ALA A 64 -5.62 -0.61 8.43
C ALA A 64 -5.76 -1.30 9.79
N TYR A 65 -6.86 -1.02 10.47
CA TYR A 65 -7.16 -1.53 11.80
C TYR A 65 -8.43 -2.35 11.79
N ARG A 66 -8.44 -3.46 12.51
CA ARG A 66 -9.67 -4.19 12.81
C ARG A 66 -10.35 -3.60 14.02
N CYS A 67 -11.62 -3.28 13.86
CA CYS A 67 -12.48 -2.77 14.93
C CYS A 67 -13.10 -3.89 15.75
N LYS A 68 -13.68 -3.54 16.89
CA LYS A 68 -14.33 -4.50 17.80
C LYS A 68 -15.49 -5.26 17.16
N ASP A 69 -16.22 -4.61 16.25
CA ASP A 69 -17.32 -5.19 15.49
C ASP A 69 -16.90 -6.01 14.27
N GLY A 70 -15.57 -6.16 14.04
CA GLY A 70 -14.97 -6.87 12.91
C GLY A 70 -14.78 -6.02 11.67
N SER A 71 -15.30 -4.79 11.63
CA SER A 71 -15.06 -3.87 10.51
C SER A 71 -13.59 -3.44 10.42
N ILE A 72 -13.20 -2.89 9.28
CA ILE A 72 -11.85 -2.42 9.04
C ILE A 72 -11.88 -0.93 8.76
N ASN A 73 -11.05 -0.19 9.47
CA ASN A 73 -10.92 1.26 9.32
C ASN A 73 -9.56 1.68 8.79
N LEU A 74 -9.61 2.69 7.93
CA LEU A 74 -8.49 3.51 7.50
C LEU A 74 -8.66 4.92 8.08
N PHE A 75 -7.58 5.51 8.58
CA PHE A 75 -7.64 6.88 9.10
C PHE A 75 -7.21 7.88 8.03
N ARG A 76 -8.14 8.69 7.55
CA ARG A 76 -7.92 9.80 6.62
C ARG A 76 -7.03 9.45 5.43
N PRO A 77 -7.31 8.38 4.64
CA PRO A 77 -6.51 8.02 3.46
C PRO A 77 -6.52 9.11 2.38
N ASP A 78 -7.52 9.99 2.37
CA ASP A 78 -7.60 11.18 1.54
C ASP A 78 -6.42 12.12 1.76
N GLN A 79 -5.97 12.29 3.00
CA GLN A 79 -4.82 13.14 3.33
C GLN A 79 -3.50 12.51 2.89
N ASN A 80 -3.38 11.18 2.98
CA ASN A 80 -2.24 10.45 2.41
C ASN A 80 -2.20 10.61 0.89
N ALA A 81 -3.35 10.48 0.22
CA ALA A 81 -3.46 10.67 -1.22
C ALA A 81 -3.01 12.07 -1.66
N ALA A 82 -3.49 13.10 -0.96
CA ALA A 82 -3.13 14.49 -1.25
C ALA A 82 -1.63 14.76 -1.02
N ARG A 83 -1.05 14.23 0.06
CA ARG A 83 0.38 14.39 0.34
C ARG A 83 1.24 13.62 -0.66
N PHE A 84 0.82 12.43 -1.06
CA PHE A 84 1.51 11.64 -2.08
C PHE A 84 1.55 12.38 -3.42
N ALA A 85 0.43 12.98 -3.85
CA ALA A 85 0.37 13.81 -5.04
C ALA A 85 1.37 14.98 -4.97
N ARG A 86 1.38 15.72 -3.85
CA ARG A 86 2.34 16.82 -3.65
C ARG A 86 3.79 16.35 -3.69
N SER A 87 4.10 15.21 -3.09
CA SER A 87 5.44 14.62 -3.11
C SER A 87 5.88 14.25 -4.53
N CYS A 88 4.99 13.65 -5.32
CA CYS A 88 5.26 13.33 -6.72
C CYS A 88 5.54 14.60 -7.53
N THR A 89 4.71 15.62 -7.42
CA THR A 89 4.91 16.92 -8.08
C THR A 89 6.24 17.54 -7.69
N ARG A 90 6.59 17.51 -6.41
CA ARG A 90 7.86 18.06 -5.90
C ARG A 90 9.09 17.41 -6.55
N LEU A 91 8.99 16.13 -6.87
CA LEU A 91 10.06 15.34 -7.47
C LEU A 91 9.92 15.21 -9.00
N LEU A 92 9.04 16.00 -9.63
CA LEU A 92 8.77 15.97 -11.07
C LEU A 92 8.34 14.59 -11.59
N MET A 93 7.62 13.84 -10.74
CA MET A 93 6.96 12.60 -11.12
C MET A 93 5.48 12.86 -11.40
N PRO A 94 4.84 12.07 -12.25
CA PRO A 94 3.40 12.20 -12.48
C PRO A 94 2.61 11.93 -11.19
N GLU A 95 1.60 12.76 -10.94
CA GLU A 95 0.70 12.53 -9.81
C GLU A 95 -0.17 11.30 -10.05
N PHE A 96 -0.29 10.45 -9.05
CA PHE A 96 -1.30 9.41 -9.06
C PHE A 96 -2.63 10.01 -8.62
N PRO A 97 -3.74 9.78 -9.36
CA PRO A 97 -5.03 10.38 -9.04
C PRO A 97 -5.49 10.04 -7.62
N GLN A 98 -5.86 11.06 -6.83
CA GLN A 98 -6.14 10.91 -5.40
C GLN A 98 -7.30 9.96 -5.12
N GLU A 99 -8.36 10.00 -5.92
CA GLU A 99 -9.50 9.08 -5.78
C GLU A 99 -9.08 7.63 -6.07
N ARG A 100 -8.27 7.42 -7.10
CA ARG A 100 -7.72 6.09 -7.41
C ARG A 100 -6.77 5.59 -6.33
N PHE A 101 -6.00 6.47 -5.69
CA PHE A 101 -5.15 6.11 -4.56
C PHE A 101 -5.99 5.50 -3.44
N VAL A 102 -7.08 6.17 -3.06
CA VAL A 102 -7.97 5.68 -1.99
C VAL A 102 -8.61 4.35 -2.37
N GLU A 103 -9.09 4.20 -3.60
CA GLU A 103 -9.67 2.93 -4.04
C GLU A 103 -8.62 1.81 -4.12
N ALA A 104 -7.41 2.06 -4.61
CA ALA A 104 -6.32 1.10 -4.61
C ALA A 104 -5.96 0.62 -3.18
N ILE A 105 -5.94 1.53 -2.21
CA ILE A 105 -5.74 1.17 -0.80
C ILE A 105 -6.87 0.25 -0.31
N LYS A 106 -8.11 0.56 -0.62
CA LYS A 106 -9.26 -0.28 -0.25
C LYS A 106 -9.18 -1.68 -0.88
N GLU A 107 -8.79 -1.76 -2.16
CA GLU A 107 -8.61 -3.03 -2.85
C GLU A 107 -7.53 -3.90 -2.18
N VAL A 108 -6.36 -3.32 -1.91
CA VAL A 108 -5.26 -4.01 -1.22
C VAL A 108 -5.70 -4.48 0.17
N VAL A 109 -6.39 -3.65 0.93
CA VAL A 109 -6.88 -3.99 2.27
C VAL A 109 -7.87 -5.14 2.22
N ARG A 110 -8.85 -5.10 1.30
CA ARG A 110 -9.84 -6.20 1.13
C ARG A 110 -9.16 -7.50 0.74
N ALA A 111 -8.22 -7.45 -0.20
CA ALA A 111 -7.52 -8.64 -0.68
C ALA A 111 -6.60 -9.28 0.38
N ASN A 112 -6.13 -8.49 1.34
CA ASN A 112 -5.25 -8.93 2.44
C ASN A 112 -5.94 -8.87 3.81
N GLU A 113 -7.25 -8.92 3.87
CA GLU A 113 -8.02 -8.71 5.10
C GLU A 113 -7.59 -9.62 6.26
N HIS A 114 -7.29 -10.89 5.94
CA HIS A 114 -6.89 -11.88 6.94
C HIS A 114 -5.47 -11.63 7.52
N TRP A 115 -4.70 -10.70 6.93
CA TRP A 115 -3.43 -10.22 7.46
C TRP A 115 -3.57 -9.07 8.45
N ILE A 116 -4.79 -8.54 8.63
CA ILE A 116 -5.04 -7.47 9.60
C ILE A 116 -5.15 -8.09 10.99
N PRO A 117 -4.29 -7.68 11.95
CA PRO A 117 -4.32 -8.22 13.30
C PRO A 117 -5.71 -8.14 13.95
N PRO A 118 -6.08 -9.14 14.76
CA PRO A 118 -7.34 -9.09 15.50
C PRO A 118 -7.44 -7.86 16.42
N TYR A 119 -8.67 -7.41 16.64
CA TYR A 119 -8.92 -6.34 17.60
C TYR A 119 -8.37 -6.68 19.01
N GLY A 120 -7.80 -5.70 19.68
CA GLY A 120 -7.23 -5.85 21.01
C GLY A 120 -5.78 -6.33 21.07
N THR A 121 -5.15 -6.68 19.94
CA THR A 121 -3.73 -7.05 19.90
C THR A 121 -2.80 -5.84 19.83
N GLY A 122 -3.31 -4.65 19.55
CA GLY A 122 -2.54 -3.43 19.32
C GLY A 122 -1.83 -3.36 17.96
N GLY A 123 -1.95 -4.40 17.13
CA GLY A 123 -1.35 -4.45 15.79
C GLY A 123 -2.21 -3.81 14.70
N SER A 124 -1.62 -3.64 13.54
CA SER A 124 -2.26 -3.10 12.34
C SER A 124 -1.59 -3.64 11.08
N LEU A 125 -2.30 -3.62 9.96
CA LEU A 125 -1.69 -3.84 8.66
C LEU A 125 -1.10 -2.51 8.17
N TYR A 126 0.21 -2.45 8.00
CA TYR A 126 0.90 -1.30 7.45
C TYR A 126 0.85 -1.31 5.93
N ILE A 127 0.49 -0.20 5.34
CA ILE A 127 0.39 -0.03 3.89
C ILE A 127 1.42 1.00 3.44
N ARG A 128 2.24 0.62 2.47
CA ARG A 128 3.30 1.44 1.88
C ARG A 128 3.01 1.74 0.41
N PRO A 129 2.32 2.83 0.07
CA PRO A 129 2.34 3.37 -1.29
C PRO A 129 3.75 3.85 -1.64
N LEU A 130 4.20 3.52 -2.85
CA LEU A 130 5.53 3.83 -3.35
C LEU A 130 5.43 4.28 -4.82
N MET A 131 6.09 5.39 -5.15
CA MET A 131 6.28 5.90 -6.49
C MET A 131 7.78 5.96 -6.81
#